data_1059469afaf3c38a42f23222b5393c68
#
_entry.id   1059469afaf3c38a42f23222b5393c68
#
_cell.length_a   1.000
_cell.length_b   1.000
_cell.length_c   1.000
_cell.angle_alpha   90.00
_cell.angle_beta   90.00
_cell.angle_gamma   90.00
#
_symmetry.space_group_name_H-M   'P 1'
#
loop_
_entity.id
_entity.type
_entity.pdbx_description
1 polymer ?
#
loop_
_entity_poly.entity_id
_entity_poly.type
_entity_poly.pdbx_seq_one_letter_code
_entity_poly.pdbx_strand_id
1 'polypeptide(L)'
;MLNFTHSPAVNLSLLLLLVFSIFTWYLILAKFWQQTQAHRQNEKLKRLFWNARDFSEAEKSAVGEEGMLARLCQTGFATLRKAEYAADNLSLAGNRKEILERNLRMQAQKEQHRLETGLMALASIGSTAPFIGLFGTVWGIKNALADISLAGNATLNVVAGPVGDALIATAVGIATAVPAVLAYNYGVRRLRLYMAELDQFATDFLNLAAKSEFRVEPK
;
A
#
# COMPACT_ATOMS: atom_id res chain seq x y z
N MET A 1 -8.29 30.32 13.81
CA MET A 1 -8.77 29.93 15.14
C MET A 1 -9.93 28.99 14.95
N LEU A 2 -9.81 27.73 15.36
CA LEU A 2 -10.92 26.77 15.35
C LEU A 2 -11.85 27.16 16.50
N ASN A 3 -12.89 27.92 16.20
CA ASN A 3 -13.98 28.12 17.15
C ASN A 3 -14.67 26.77 17.32
N PHE A 4 -14.48 26.14 18.49
CA PHE A 4 -15.21 24.93 18.82
C PHE A 4 -16.70 25.28 18.88
N THR A 5 -17.51 24.58 18.10
CA THR A 5 -18.95 24.75 18.03
C THR A 5 -19.57 24.32 19.36
N HIS A 6 -20.74 24.84 19.70
CA HIS A 6 -21.47 24.46 20.93
C HIS A 6 -21.87 22.98 20.97
N SER A 7 -21.72 22.25 19.88
CA SER A 7 -22.06 20.83 19.78
C SER A 7 -20.83 19.92 19.94
N PRO A 8 -20.71 19.13 21.01
CA PRO A 8 -19.59 18.24 21.24
C PRO A 8 -19.43 17.15 20.14
N ALA A 9 -20.54 16.72 19.54
CA ALA A 9 -20.51 15.73 18.46
C ALA A 9 -19.94 16.30 17.15
N VAL A 10 -20.22 17.56 16.82
CA VAL A 10 -19.62 18.25 15.66
C VAL A 10 -18.11 18.39 15.86
N ASN A 11 -17.70 18.81 17.07
CA ASN A 11 -16.28 18.95 17.41
C ASN A 11 -15.54 17.61 17.35
N LEU A 12 -16.16 16.52 17.83
CA LEU A 12 -15.60 15.17 17.74
C LEU A 12 -15.45 14.72 16.28
N SER A 13 -16.46 14.99 15.44
CA SER A 13 -16.38 14.67 13.99
C SER A 13 -15.25 15.44 13.33
N LEU A 14 -15.10 16.73 13.59
CA LEU A 14 -14.03 17.57 13.05
C LEU A 14 -12.64 17.12 13.53
N LEU A 15 -12.51 16.76 14.82
CA LEU A 15 -11.26 16.22 15.37
C LEU A 15 -10.86 14.91 14.67
N LEU A 16 -11.82 14.00 14.51
CA LEU A 16 -11.58 12.72 13.82
C LEU A 16 -11.18 12.93 12.36
N LEU A 17 -11.84 13.85 11.66
CA LEU A 17 -11.49 14.21 10.28
C LEU A 17 -10.11 14.87 10.18
N LEU A 18 -9.72 15.67 11.16
CA LEU A 18 -8.37 16.24 11.23
C LEU A 18 -7.31 15.14 11.38
N VAL A 19 -7.53 14.17 12.27
CA VAL A 19 -6.65 13.01 12.42
C VAL A 19 -6.56 12.21 11.13
N PHE A 20 -7.69 11.96 10.49
CA PHE A 20 -7.73 11.27 9.19
C PHE A 20 -6.98 12.03 8.10
N SER A 21 -7.12 13.35 8.07
CA SER A 21 -6.41 14.21 7.10
C SER A 21 -4.89 14.13 7.30
N ILE A 22 -4.40 14.27 8.53
CA ILE A 22 -2.97 14.17 8.84
C ILE A 22 -2.44 12.78 8.45
N PHE A 23 -3.17 11.72 8.82
CA PHE A 23 -2.78 10.35 8.52
C PHE A 23 -2.79 10.06 7.01
N THR A 24 -3.76 10.61 6.27
CA THR A 24 -3.82 10.52 4.80
C THR A 24 -2.57 11.12 4.17
N TRP A 25 -2.18 12.34 4.54
CA TRP A 25 -0.99 12.99 3.99
C TRP A 25 0.30 12.24 4.35
N TYR A 26 0.39 11.74 5.59
CA TYR A 26 1.50 10.87 6.00
C TYR A 26 1.62 9.64 5.09
N LEU A 27 0.51 8.93 4.86
CA LEU A 27 0.50 7.74 3.99
C LEU A 27 0.84 8.07 2.54
N ILE A 28 0.33 9.18 2.01
CA ILE A 28 0.64 9.65 0.65
C ILE A 28 2.14 9.84 0.49
N LEU A 29 2.77 10.61 1.38
CA LEU A 29 4.21 10.89 1.34
C LEU A 29 5.04 9.64 1.52
N ALA A 30 4.70 8.80 2.49
CA ALA A 30 5.40 7.54 2.76
C ALA A 30 5.33 6.59 1.55
N LYS A 31 4.14 6.45 0.93
CA LYS A 31 3.95 5.61 -0.26
C LYS A 31 4.66 6.16 -1.49
N PHE A 32 4.64 7.46 -1.69
CA PHE A 32 5.37 8.07 -2.80
C PHE A 32 6.88 7.83 -2.69
N TRP A 33 7.44 7.99 -1.49
CA TRP A 33 8.85 7.73 -1.24
C TRP A 33 9.19 6.24 -1.43
N GLN A 34 8.39 5.35 -0.85
CA GLN A 34 8.54 3.89 -1.00
C GLN A 34 8.54 3.46 -2.47
N GLN A 35 7.63 4.01 -3.29
CA GLN A 35 7.54 3.67 -4.72
C GLN A 35 8.74 4.17 -5.51
N THR A 36 9.21 5.38 -5.22
CA THR A 36 10.38 5.94 -5.90
C THR A 36 11.63 5.13 -5.58
N GLN A 37 11.81 4.73 -4.33
CA GLN A 37 12.92 3.90 -3.91
C GLN A 37 12.83 2.50 -4.55
N ALA A 38 11.66 1.86 -4.52
CA ALA A 38 11.44 0.55 -5.11
C ALA A 38 11.77 0.53 -6.61
N HIS A 39 11.34 1.56 -7.36
CA HIS A 39 11.64 1.67 -8.78
C HIS A 39 13.16 1.75 -9.04
N ARG A 40 13.88 2.60 -8.30
CA ARG A 40 15.34 2.74 -8.43
C ARG A 40 16.08 1.45 -8.10
N GLN A 41 15.68 0.75 -7.05
CA GLN A 41 16.28 -0.52 -6.64
C GLN A 41 16.03 -1.61 -7.67
N ASN A 42 14.82 -1.72 -8.20
CA ASN A 42 14.47 -2.70 -9.22
C ASN A 42 15.25 -2.47 -10.52
N GLU A 43 15.34 -1.23 -11.00
CA GLU A 43 16.10 -0.91 -12.22
C GLU A 43 17.59 -1.18 -12.04
N LYS A 44 18.15 -0.89 -10.86
CA LYS A 44 19.54 -1.22 -10.56
C LYS A 44 19.78 -2.72 -10.64
N LEU A 45 18.93 -3.51 -9.96
CA LEU A 45 19.08 -4.97 -9.98
C LEU A 45 18.92 -5.55 -11.38
N LYS A 46 17.92 -5.10 -12.17
CA LYS A 46 17.76 -5.57 -13.55
C LYS A 46 19.01 -5.38 -14.36
N ARG A 47 19.61 -4.18 -14.30
CA ARG A 47 20.86 -3.90 -15.03
C ARG A 47 22.00 -4.83 -14.60
N LEU A 48 22.15 -5.05 -13.29
CA LEU A 48 23.20 -5.93 -12.78
C LEU A 48 22.97 -7.39 -13.17
N PHE A 49 21.74 -7.87 -13.03
CA PHE A 49 21.36 -9.24 -13.32
C PHE A 49 21.50 -9.60 -14.81
N TRP A 50 21.00 -8.73 -15.69
CA TRP A 50 21.04 -9.00 -17.14
C TRP A 50 22.40 -8.74 -17.79
N ASN A 51 23.31 -8.00 -17.13
CA ASN A 51 24.69 -7.81 -17.59
C ASN A 51 25.65 -8.89 -17.07
N ALA A 52 25.21 -9.78 -16.19
CA ALA A 52 26.02 -10.89 -15.69
C ALA A 52 26.33 -11.89 -16.82
N ARG A 53 27.56 -12.38 -16.83
CA ARG A 53 28.07 -13.33 -17.86
C ARG A 53 27.54 -14.74 -17.65
N ASP A 54 27.37 -15.12 -16.41
CA ASP A 54 26.85 -16.42 -15.98
C ASP A 54 25.89 -16.30 -14.79
N PHE A 55 25.28 -17.42 -14.44
CA PHE A 55 24.27 -17.48 -13.39
C PHE A 55 24.88 -17.30 -11.98
N SER A 56 26.15 -17.65 -11.80
CA SER A 56 26.90 -17.44 -10.56
C SER A 56 27.24 -15.95 -10.36
N GLU A 57 27.61 -15.23 -11.42
CA GLU A 57 27.83 -13.78 -11.36
C GLU A 57 26.50 -13.04 -11.09
N ALA A 58 25.39 -13.50 -11.67
CA ALA A 58 24.06 -12.97 -11.39
C ALA A 58 23.67 -13.14 -9.92
N GLU A 59 23.99 -14.28 -9.30
CA GLU A 59 23.81 -14.47 -7.86
C GLU A 59 24.62 -13.46 -7.03
N LYS A 60 25.90 -13.32 -7.31
CA LYS A 60 26.78 -12.39 -6.61
C LYS A 60 26.32 -10.94 -6.73
N SER A 61 25.79 -10.57 -7.89
CA SER A 61 25.26 -9.22 -8.11
C SER A 61 23.95 -8.95 -7.37
N ALA A 62 23.19 -9.99 -7.04
CA ALA A 62 21.97 -9.87 -6.24
C ALA A 62 22.22 -9.86 -4.72
N VAL A 63 23.41 -10.33 -4.28
CA VAL A 63 23.81 -10.33 -2.86
C VAL A 63 24.13 -8.89 -2.44
N GLY A 64 23.48 -8.44 -1.39
CA GLY A 64 23.64 -7.06 -0.87
C GLY A 64 22.76 -6.01 -1.53
N GLU A 65 22.04 -6.33 -2.60
CA GLU A 65 21.05 -5.44 -3.18
C GLU A 65 19.70 -5.54 -2.41
N GLU A 66 19.05 -4.39 -2.29
CA GLU A 66 17.74 -4.26 -1.66
C GLU A 66 16.66 -4.09 -2.74
N GLY A 67 15.41 -4.36 -2.36
CA GLY A 67 14.27 -4.19 -3.25
C GLY A 67 13.49 -5.48 -3.47
N MET A 68 12.37 -5.38 -4.17
CA MET A 68 11.47 -6.51 -4.40
C MET A 68 12.10 -7.58 -5.28
N LEU A 69 12.69 -7.16 -6.39
CA LEU A 69 13.36 -8.07 -7.33
C LEU A 69 14.61 -8.70 -6.71
N ALA A 70 15.34 -7.97 -5.86
CA ALA A 70 16.51 -8.50 -5.17
C ALA A 70 16.11 -9.64 -4.21
N ARG A 71 15.07 -9.43 -3.41
CA ARG A 71 14.56 -10.49 -2.51
C ARG A 71 13.99 -11.68 -3.27
N LEU A 72 13.35 -11.46 -4.42
CA LEU A 72 12.88 -12.54 -5.28
C LEU A 72 14.07 -13.36 -5.82
N CYS A 73 15.08 -12.68 -6.35
CA CYS A 73 16.32 -13.27 -6.87
C CYS A 73 17.05 -14.07 -5.78
N GLN A 74 17.28 -13.48 -4.61
CA GLN A 74 17.89 -14.15 -3.44
C GLN A 74 17.13 -15.39 -3.01
N THR A 75 15.78 -15.33 -3.01
CA THR A 75 14.94 -16.51 -2.70
C THR A 75 15.11 -17.59 -3.75
N GLY A 76 15.19 -17.22 -5.03
CA GLY A 76 15.45 -18.15 -6.12
C GLY A 76 16.78 -18.88 -5.96
N PHE A 77 17.88 -18.14 -5.80
CA PHE A 77 19.22 -18.74 -5.60
C PHE A 77 19.31 -19.57 -4.32
N ALA A 78 18.75 -19.10 -3.19
CA ALA A 78 18.71 -19.88 -1.96
C ALA A 78 17.94 -21.20 -2.13
N THR A 79 16.89 -21.21 -2.95
CA THR A 79 16.13 -22.42 -3.26
C THR A 79 16.95 -23.38 -4.12
N LEU A 80 17.65 -22.88 -5.14
CA LEU A 80 18.52 -23.69 -6.00
C LEU A 80 19.66 -24.33 -5.20
N ARG A 81 20.35 -23.56 -4.37
CA ARG A 81 21.41 -24.11 -3.50
C ARG A 81 20.90 -25.20 -2.55
N LYS A 82 19.74 -25.00 -1.93
CA LYS A 82 19.13 -26.06 -1.10
C LYS A 82 18.81 -27.32 -1.91
N ALA A 83 18.35 -27.16 -3.13
CA ALA A 83 18.06 -28.27 -4.02
C ALA A 83 19.33 -29.01 -4.49
N GLU A 84 20.47 -28.29 -4.65
CA GLU A 84 21.77 -28.89 -4.94
C GLU A 84 22.26 -29.76 -3.77
N TYR A 85 22.23 -29.26 -2.54
CA TYR A 85 22.59 -30.02 -1.34
C TYR A 85 21.67 -31.20 -1.06
N ALA A 86 20.41 -31.13 -1.48
CA ALA A 86 19.43 -32.23 -1.30
C ALA A 86 19.47 -33.24 -2.46
N ALA A 87 20.28 -33.03 -3.48
CA ALA A 87 20.38 -33.92 -4.66
C ALA A 87 20.88 -35.33 -4.34
N ASP A 88 21.52 -35.54 -3.19
CA ASP A 88 21.89 -36.87 -2.69
C ASP A 88 20.68 -37.72 -2.22
N ASN A 89 19.50 -37.14 -2.08
CA ASN A 89 18.26 -37.83 -1.77
C ASN A 89 17.37 -37.93 -3.02
N LEU A 90 17.31 -39.13 -3.62
CA LEU A 90 16.56 -39.44 -4.85
C LEU A 90 15.08 -39.02 -4.80
N SER A 91 14.46 -38.95 -3.63
CA SER A 91 13.05 -38.53 -3.48
C SER A 91 12.78 -37.04 -3.71
N LEU A 92 13.80 -36.19 -3.66
CA LEU A 92 13.70 -34.74 -3.87
C LEU A 92 14.15 -34.28 -5.27
N ALA A 93 14.78 -35.15 -6.05
CA ALA A 93 15.31 -34.84 -7.37
C ALA A 93 14.23 -34.62 -8.44
N GLY A 94 12.99 -35.09 -8.21
CA GLY A 94 11.95 -35.13 -9.25
C GLY A 94 11.28 -33.79 -9.57
N ASN A 95 11.43 -32.74 -8.75
CA ASN A 95 10.59 -31.56 -8.92
C ASN A 95 11.25 -30.21 -8.56
N ARG A 96 12.55 -30.05 -8.91
CA ARG A 96 13.29 -28.78 -8.65
C ARG A 96 12.59 -27.56 -9.23
N LYS A 97 12.04 -27.70 -10.43
CA LYS A 97 11.29 -26.61 -11.10
C LYS A 97 10.08 -26.18 -10.27
N GLU A 98 9.28 -27.15 -9.83
CA GLU A 98 8.05 -26.85 -9.07
C GLU A 98 8.36 -26.23 -7.69
N ILE A 99 9.39 -26.71 -7.02
CA ILE A 99 9.85 -26.15 -5.75
C ILE A 99 10.31 -24.70 -5.94
N LEU A 100 11.09 -24.43 -6.98
CA LEU A 100 11.57 -23.09 -7.31
C LEU A 100 10.40 -22.17 -7.64
N GLU A 101 9.51 -22.58 -8.53
CA GLU A 101 8.33 -21.83 -8.93
C GLU A 101 7.45 -21.48 -7.71
N ARG A 102 7.19 -22.47 -6.85
CA ARG A 102 6.42 -22.26 -5.61
C ARG A 102 7.07 -21.22 -4.70
N ASN A 103 8.39 -21.28 -4.49
CA ASN A 103 9.11 -20.36 -3.61
C ASN A 103 9.16 -18.94 -4.19
N LEU A 104 9.35 -18.78 -5.50
CA LEU A 104 9.29 -17.49 -6.17
C LEU A 104 7.89 -16.88 -6.06
N ARG A 105 6.84 -17.69 -6.28
CA ARG A 105 5.45 -17.24 -6.12
C ARG A 105 5.13 -16.81 -4.69
N MET A 106 5.57 -17.60 -3.69
CA MET A 106 5.39 -17.22 -2.29
C MET A 106 6.12 -15.91 -1.95
N GLN A 107 7.32 -15.68 -2.50
CA GLN A 107 8.05 -14.44 -2.29
C GLN A 107 7.33 -13.26 -2.96
N ALA A 108 6.84 -13.42 -4.20
CA ALA A 108 6.04 -12.41 -4.87
C ALA A 108 4.79 -12.01 -4.07
N GLN A 109 4.07 -12.98 -3.49
CA GLN A 109 2.93 -12.71 -2.61
C GLN A 109 3.33 -11.94 -1.34
N LYS A 110 4.49 -12.24 -0.75
CA LYS A 110 5.00 -11.46 0.40
C LYS A 110 5.27 -9.99 0.02
N GLU A 111 5.85 -9.77 -1.16
CA GLU A 111 6.10 -8.41 -1.66
C GLU A 111 4.78 -7.68 -1.95
N GLN A 112 3.79 -8.36 -2.53
CA GLN A 112 2.44 -7.83 -2.72
C GLN A 112 1.86 -7.35 -1.40
N HIS A 113 1.86 -8.19 -0.37
CA HIS A 113 1.30 -7.84 0.94
C HIS A 113 2.00 -6.62 1.57
N ARG A 114 3.34 -6.51 1.41
CA ARG A 114 4.10 -5.33 1.87
C ARG A 114 3.69 -4.05 1.15
N LEU A 115 3.42 -4.13 -0.15
CA LEU A 115 2.99 -2.97 -0.94
C LEU A 115 1.54 -2.58 -0.65
N GLU A 116 0.66 -3.53 -0.35
CA GLU A 116 -0.74 -3.31 0.02
C GLU A 116 -0.89 -2.61 1.37
N THR A 117 0.07 -2.81 2.28
CA THR A 117 0.05 -2.15 3.59
C THR A 117 -0.09 -0.63 3.45
N GLY A 118 -1.05 -0.04 4.12
CA GLY A 118 -1.39 1.39 4.05
C GLY A 118 -2.35 1.77 2.93
N LEU A 119 -2.47 0.99 1.83
CA LEU A 119 -3.50 1.25 0.81
C LEU A 119 -4.90 0.98 1.37
N MET A 120 -5.07 -0.07 2.16
CA MET A 120 -6.33 -0.38 2.83
C MET A 120 -6.79 0.76 3.75
N ALA A 121 -5.86 1.39 4.48
CA ALA A 121 -6.17 2.54 5.32
C ALA A 121 -6.66 3.73 4.49
N LEU A 122 -6.00 4.04 3.36
CA LEU A 122 -6.44 5.09 2.43
C LEU A 122 -7.84 4.81 1.87
N ALA A 123 -8.14 3.54 1.51
CA ALA A 123 -9.46 3.14 1.06
C ALA A 123 -10.52 3.36 2.14
N SER A 124 -10.21 2.94 3.38
CA SER A 124 -11.12 3.09 4.52
C SER A 124 -11.40 4.57 4.82
N ILE A 125 -10.37 5.42 4.87
CA ILE A 125 -10.54 6.86 5.10
C ILE A 125 -11.36 7.47 3.96
N GLY A 126 -11.02 7.16 2.70
CA GLY A 126 -11.71 7.69 1.54
C GLY A 126 -13.20 7.35 1.52
N SER A 127 -13.57 6.16 1.98
CA SER A 127 -14.97 5.72 2.04
C SER A 127 -15.71 6.21 3.29
N THR A 128 -15.05 6.40 4.43
CA THR A 128 -15.72 6.70 5.71
C THR A 128 -15.73 8.20 6.05
N ALA A 129 -14.72 8.96 5.64
CA ALA A 129 -14.61 10.38 6.00
C ALA A 129 -15.84 11.23 5.59
N PRO A 130 -16.47 11.05 4.41
CA PRO A 130 -17.68 11.79 4.06
C PRO A 130 -18.85 11.50 5.00
N PHE A 131 -19.00 10.25 5.47
CA PHE A 131 -20.05 9.85 6.38
C PHE A 131 -19.85 10.42 7.80
N ILE A 132 -18.59 10.54 8.23
CA ILE A 132 -18.25 11.22 9.49
C ILE A 132 -18.60 12.70 9.40
N GLY A 133 -18.31 13.35 8.25
CA GLY A 133 -18.73 14.72 7.99
C GLY A 133 -20.24 14.88 7.98
N LEU A 134 -20.95 13.99 7.28
CA LEU A 134 -22.42 13.96 7.27
C LEU A 134 -23.01 13.76 8.68
N PHE A 135 -22.45 12.85 9.46
CA PHE A 135 -22.86 12.66 10.86
C PHE A 135 -22.73 13.97 11.65
N GLY A 136 -21.63 14.70 11.48
CA GLY A 136 -21.43 16.02 12.10
C GLY A 136 -22.52 17.01 11.71
N THR A 137 -22.92 17.08 10.43
CA THR A 137 -23.99 18.00 10.00
C THR A 137 -25.35 17.60 10.54
N VAL A 138 -25.72 16.33 10.47
CA VAL A 138 -27.04 15.87 10.98
C VAL A 138 -27.17 16.14 12.46
N TRP A 139 -26.13 15.89 13.24
CA TRP A 139 -26.13 16.14 14.67
C TRP A 139 -26.14 17.63 14.99
N GLY A 140 -25.40 18.46 14.27
CA GLY A 140 -25.35 19.90 14.42
C GLY A 140 -26.71 20.56 14.13
N ILE A 141 -27.35 20.18 13.01
CA ILE A 141 -28.68 20.67 12.65
C ILE A 141 -29.74 20.23 13.71
N LYS A 142 -29.68 18.95 14.13
CA LYS A 142 -30.56 18.44 15.20
C LYS A 142 -30.47 19.28 16.48
N ASN A 143 -29.26 19.66 16.89
CA ASN A 143 -29.08 20.49 18.09
C ASN A 143 -29.58 21.94 17.88
N ALA A 144 -29.27 22.53 16.69
CA ALA A 144 -29.77 23.87 16.34
C ALA A 144 -31.31 23.93 16.38
N LEU A 145 -32.00 22.91 15.91
CA LEU A 145 -33.47 22.82 15.98
C LEU A 145 -33.99 22.64 17.41
N ALA A 146 -33.28 21.90 18.26
CA ALA A 146 -33.62 21.75 19.66
C ALA A 146 -33.50 23.09 20.42
N ASP A 147 -32.44 23.86 20.16
CA ASP A 147 -32.20 25.19 20.77
C ASP A 147 -33.30 26.20 20.37
N ILE A 148 -33.80 26.16 19.14
CA ILE A 148 -34.95 26.97 18.70
C ILE A 148 -36.21 26.62 19.51
N SER A 149 -36.45 25.30 19.67
CA SER A 149 -37.64 24.84 20.42
C SER A 149 -37.62 25.30 21.86
N LEU A 150 -36.45 25.39 22.47
CA LEU A 150 -36.27 25.86 23.86
C LEU A 150 -36.35 27.39 23.96
N ALA A 151 -35.82 28.12 22.98
CA ALA A 151 -35.80 29.59 23.01
C ALA A 151 -37.14 30.22 22.62
N GLY A 152 -38.11 29.49 22.10
CA GLY A 152 -39.41 29.98 21.68
C GLY A 152 -39.37 31.02 20.54
N ASN A 153 -38.21 31.29 19.97
CA ASN A 153 -37.96 32.32 18.94
C ASN A 153 -37.21 31.69 17.73
N ALA A 154 -37.95 31.50 16.66
CA ALA A 154 -37.40 30.98 15.37
C ALA A 154 -36.80 32.09 14.50
N THR A 155 -35.91 32.95 15.03
CA THR A 155 -35.24 33.95 14.22
C THR A 155 -34.07 33.32 13.45
N LEU A 156 -33.94 33.65 12.18
CA LEU A 156 -32.86 33.15 11.28
C LEU A 156 -31.48 33.36 11.90
N ASN A 157 -31.27 34.44 12.63
CA ASN A 157 -30.00 34.78 13.27
C ASN A 157 -29.54 33.75 14.34
N VAL A 158 -30.48 33.07 15.00
CA VAL A 158 -30.17 32.05 16.03
C VAL A 158 -29.69 30.74 15.36
N VAL A 159 -30.16 30.45 14.17
CA VAL A 159 -29.96 29.16 13.48
C VAL A 159 -28.81 29.18 12.50
N ALA A 160 -28.58 30.33 11.85
CA ALA A 160 -27.63 30.44 10.77
C ALA A 160 -26.18 30.06 11.17
N GLY A 161 -25.76 30.48 12.36
CA GLY A 161 -24.42 30.13 12.89
C GLY A 161 -24.24 28.63 13.11
N PRO A 162 -25.02 27.97 13.99
CA PRO A 162 -24.86 26.53 14.25
C PRO A 162 -25.06 25.63 13.03
N VAL A 163 -25.96 25.98 12.11
CA VAL A 163 -26.16 25.25 10.85
C VAL A 163 -24.94 25.43 9.94
N GLY A 164 -24.43 26.67 9.82
CA GLY A 164 -23.22 26.96 9.05
C GLY A 164 -22.02 26.15 9.55
N ASP A 165 -21.80 26.13 10.86
CA ASP A 165 -20.73 25.35 11.49
C ASP A 165 -20.89 23.85 11.23
N ALA A 166 -22.12 23.33 11.28
CA ALA A 166 -22.39 21.93 10.97
C ALA A 166 -22.02 21.61 9.52
N LEU A 167 -22.37 22.45 8.54
CA LEU A 167 -22.05 22.23 7.12
C LEU A 167 -20.54 22.16 6.82
N ILE A 168 -19.72 22.85 7.63
CA ILE A 168 -18.24 22.76 7.52
C ILE A 168 -17.77 21.31 7.75
N ALA A 169 -18.39 20.56 8.64
CA ALA A 169 -17.98 19.17 8.90
C ALA A 169 -18.10 18.28 7.65
N THR A 170 -19.18 18.43 6.85
CA THR A 170 -19.30 17.69 5.58
C THR A 170 -18.27 18.15 4.57
N ALA A 171 -18.03 19.43 4.45
CA ALA A 171 -17.01 19.97 3.54
C ALA A 171 -15.60 19.41 3.87
N VAL A 172 -15.23 19.39 5.16
CA VAL A 172 -13.98 18.83 5.64
C VAL A 172 -13.92 17.31 5.39
N GLY A 173 -15.04 16.60 5.61
CA GLY A 173 -15.13 15.16 5.32
C GLY A 173 -14.83 14.83 3.87
N ILE A 174 -15.42 15.56 2.93
CA ILE A 174 -15.17 15.41 1.49
C ILE A 174 -13.73 15.82 1.14
N ALA A 175 -13.25 16.94 1.66
CA ALA A 175 -11.89 17.43 1.42
C ALA A 175 -10.81 16.43 1.91
N THR A 176 -11.10 15.68 2.98
CA THR A 176 -10.24 14.61 3.50
C THR A 176 -10.32 13.35 2.64
N ALA A 177 -11.51 12.98 2.16
CA ALA A 177 -11.75 11.76 1.40
C ALA A 177 -11.12 11.79 0.00
N VAL A 178 -11.22 12.92 -0.70
CA VAL A 178 -10.78 13.03 -2.10
C VAL A 178 -9.30 12.69 -2.26
N PRO A 179 -8.34 13.29 -1.52
CA PRO A 179 -6.93 12.91 -1.60
C PRO A 179 -6.67 11.44 -1.26
N ALA A 180 -7.39 10.89 -0.26
CA ALA A 180 -7.25 9.50 0.14
C ALA A 180 -7.64 8.53 -0.98
N VAL A 181 -8.78 8.77 -1.66
CA VAL A 181 -9.25 7.94 -2.78
C VAL A 181 -8.30 8.04 -3.98
N LEU A 182 -7.84 9.25 -4.31
CA LEU A 182 -6.90 9.44 -5.42
C LEU A 182 -5.59 8.71 -5.17
N ALA A 183 -5.04 8.82 -3.95
CA ALA A 183 -3.82 8.15 -3.56
C ALA A 183 -3.98 6.61 -3.53
N TYR A 184 -5.11 6.11 -3.05
CA TYR A 184 -5.45 4.69 -3.09
C TYR A 184 -5.47 4.17 -4.54
N ASN A 185 -6.21 4.83 -5.43
CA ASN A 185 -6.31 4.40 -6.83
C ASN A 185 -4.96 4.41 -7.55
N TYR A 186 -4.15 5.44 -7.30
CA TYR A 186 -2.79 5.50 -7.81
C TYR A 186 -1.92 4.37 -7.26
N GLY A 187 -1.99 4.10 -5.95
CA GLY A 187 -1.24 3.04 -5.28
C GLY A 187 -1.59 1.65 -5.80
N VAL A 188 -2.89 1.35 -5.98
CA VAL A 188 -3.38 0.07 -6.55
C VAL A 188 -2.89 -0.10 -7.99
N ARG A 189 -2.91 0.96 -8.80
CA ARG A 189 -2.36 0.89 -10.17
C ARG A 189 -0.87 0.56 -10.16
N ARG A 190 -0.08 1.20 -9.29
CA ARG A 190 1.35 0.94 -9.14
C ARG A 190 1.62 -0.47 -8.65
N LEU A 191 0.85 -0.94 -7.68
CA LEU A 191 0.93 -2.32 -7.18
C LEU A 191 0.81 -3.34 -8.31
N ARG A 192 -0.19 -3.20 -9.19
CA ARG A 192 -0.39 -4.09 -10.34
C ARG A 192 0.82 -4.11 -11.28
N LEU A 193 1.42 -2.93 -11.55
CA LEU A 193 2.61 -2.84 -12.39
C LEU A 193 3.82 -3.56 -11.77
N TYR A 194 4.02 -3.39 -10.46
CA TYR A 194 5.10 -4.09 -9.76
C TYR A 194 4.88 -5.61 -9.70
N MET A 195 3.63 -6.05 -9.52
CA MET A 195 3.32 -7.49 -9.55
C MET A 195 3.59 -8.10 -10.93
N ALA A 196 3.19 -7.43 -12.01
CA ALA A 196 3.50 -7.88 -13.36
C ALA A 196 5.03 -7.95 -13.62
N GLU A 197 5.79 -6.98 -13.10
CA GLU A 197 7.25 -6.97 -13.18
C GLU A 197 7.89 -8.14 -12.39
N LEU A 198 7.39 -8.43 -11.20
CA LEU A 198 7.83 -9.58 -10.39
C LEU A 198 7.52 -10.92 -11.07
N ASP A 199 6.33 -11.07 -11.64
CA ASP A 199 5.89 -12.29 -12.32
C ASP A 199 6.72 -12.52 -13.60
N GLN A 200 6.98 -11.47 -14.36
CA GLN A 200 7.87 -11.55 -15.53
C GLN A 200 9.28 -11.97 -15.11
N PHE A 201 9.86 -11.30 -14.12
CA PHE A 201 11.20 -11.62 -13.64
C PHE A 201 11.27 -13.04 -13.07
N ALA A 202 10.25 -13.52 -12.34
CA ALA A 202 10.19 -14.90 -11.85
C ALA A 202 10.18 -15.91 -13.00
N THR A 203 9.44 -15.63 -14.06
CA THR A 203 9.40 -16.48 -15.27
C THR A 203 10.75 -16.51 -15.98
N ASP A 204 11.39 -15.36 -16.14
CA ASP A 204 12.71 -15.26 -16.76
C ASP A 204 13.77 -15.99 -15.92
N PHE A 205 13.72 -15.84 -14.60
CA PHE A 205 14.59 -16.55 -13.67
C PHE A 205 14.42 -18.07 -13.76
N LEU A 206 13.18 -18.57 -13.83
CA LEU A 206 12.87 -19.99 -14.02
C LEU A 206 13.44 -20.53 -15.32
N ASN A 207 13.33 -19.76 -16.42
CA ASN A 207 13.85 -20.14 -17.72
C ASN A 207 15.39 -20.20 -17.72
N LEU A 208 16.05 -19.25 -17.05
CA LEU A 208 17.50 -19.27 -16.87
C LEU A 208 17.96 -20.45 -16.00
N ALA A 209 17.27 -20.69 -14.88
CA ALA A 209 17.55 -21.83 -14.02
C ALA A 209 17.40 -23.17 -14.77
N ALA A 210 16.41 -23.29 -15.64
CA ALA A 210 16.22 -24.48 -16.47
C ALA A 210 17.37 -24.67 -17.46
N LYS A 211 17.90 -23.59 -18.08
CA LYS A 211 19.05 -23.63 -18.98
C LYS A 211 20.34 -24.05 -18.27
N SER A 212 20.51 -23.67 -17.00
CA SER A 212 21.65 -24.07 -16.16
C SER A 212 21.44 -25.43 -15.47
N GLU A 213 20.46 -26.24 -15.92
CA GLU A 213 20.07 -27.51 -15.28
C GLU A 213 19.76 -27.36 -13.77
N PHE A 214 19.25 -26.22 -13.36
CA PHE A 214 19.00 -25.85 -11.96
C PHE A 214 20.25 -25.88 -11.06
N ARG A 215 21.42 -25.56 -11.65
CA ARG A 215 22.70 -25.42 -10.94
C ARG A 215 23.12 -23.95 -10.93
N VAL A 216 23.75 -23.55 -9.83
CA VAL A 216 24.29 -22.18 -9.70
C VAL A 216 25.72 -22.12 -10.16
N GLU A 217 26.53 -23.17 -9.91
CA GLU A 217 27.91 -23.25 -10.36
C GLU A 217 28.01 -24.06 -11.65
N PRO A 218 28.78 -23.58 -12.67
CA PRO A 218 29.08 -24.39 -13.83
C PRO A 218 29.95 -25.60 -13.45
N LYS A 219 29.73 -26.74 -14.13
CA LYS A 219 30.58 -27.93 -13.98
C LYS A 219 32.00 -27.64 -14.43
#